data_a037c9e10bf5e4c60cff134e5460b1d9
#
_entry.id   a037c9e10bf5e4c60cff134e5460b1d9
#
_cell.length_a   1.000
_cell.length_b   1.000
_cell.length_c   1.000
_cell.angle_alpha   90.00
_cell.angle_beta   90.00
_cell.angle_gamma   90.00
#
_symmetry.space_group_name_H-M   'P 1'
#
loop_
_entity.id
_entity.type
_entity.pdbx_description
1 polymer ?
#
loop_
_entity_poly.entity_id
_entity_poly.type
_entity_poly.pdbx_seq_one_letter_code
_entity_poly.pdbx_strand_id
1 'polypeptide(L)'
;MTLLDPPPVKPEKSRAMAFTAAAVTVAVIVVLWFVFRYYPEKRAAERFFSALAAGNTDLAYQLWKPAPSYSMKDFLADWGPEGYYGPVKSYEIVKTCSPHSSDVVDVSVAVSPFSPMPQPGDDEKSRKTKVVSVWVVTSDKSLSFPPGPVSCRLL
;
A
#
# COMPACT_ATOMS: atom_id res chain seq x y z
N MET A 1 -22.13 69.38 19.27
CA MET A 1 -22.38 68.04 19.83
C MET A 1 -23.32 67.35 18.88
N THR A 2 -22.78 66.53 17.96
CA THR A 2 -23.54 65.76 16.96
C THR A 2 -23.73 64.33 17.46
N LEU A 3 -24.93 64.05 17.97
CA LEU A 3 -25.39 62.80 18.56
C LEU A 3 -25.80 61.72 17.47
N LEU A 4 -25.11 61.64 16.36
CA LEU A 4 -25.47 60.72 15.26
C LEU A 4 -24.23 60.06 14.67
N ASP A 5 -23.38 59.48 15.55
CA ASP A 5 -22.39 58.53 15.04
C ASP A 5 -23.03 57.10 15.08
N PRO A 6 -23.26 56.47 13.93
CA PRO A 6 -23.83 55.13 13.93
C PRO A 6 -22.84 54.15 14.59
N PRO A 7 -23.33 53.21 15.41
CA PRO A 7 -22.46 52.26 16.07
C PRO A 7 -21.67 51.45 15.03
N PRO A 8 -20.39 51.09 15.31
CA PRO A 8 -19.57 50.35 14.39
C PRO A 8 -20.27 49.02 14.06
N VAL A 9 -20.63 48.86 12.79
CA VAL A 9 -21.18 47.60 12.28
C VAL A 9 -20.09 46.55 12.42
N LYS A 10 -20.21 45.66 13.41
CA LYS A 10 -19.36 44.47 13.51
C LYS A 10 -19.53 43.67 12.20
N PRO A 11 -18.44 43.33 11.51
CA PRO A 11 -18.55 42.49 10.31
C PRO A 11 -19.20 41.18 10.73
N GLU A 12 -20.43 40.96 10.31
CA GLU A 12 -21.13 39.70 10.45
C GLU A 12 -20.33 38.67 9.60
N LYS A 13 -19.42 37.91 10.26
CA LYS A 13 -18.72 36.83 9.62
C LYS A 13 -19.79 35.93 9.03
N SER A 14 -19.95 36.03 7.71
CA SER A 14 -20.98 35.34 6.96
C SER A 14 -21.01 33.87 7.40
N ARG A 15 -22.13 33.43 7.97
CA ARG A 15 -22.36 32.00 8.32
C ARG A 15 -22.04 31.11 7.13
N ALA A 16 -22.29 31.58 5.90
CA ALA A 16 -21.91 30.93 4.68
C ALA A 16 -20.41 30.60 4.59
N MET A 17 -19.53 31.54 5.01
CA MET A 17 -18.08 31.33 4.99
C MET A 17 -17.65 30.27 6.01
N ALA A 18 -18.33 30.20 7.16
CA ALA A 18 -18.07 29.14 8.15
C ALA A 18 -18.53 27.75 7.66
N PHE A 19 -19.68 27.68 6.98
CA PHE A 19 -20.17 26.42 6.38
C PHE A 19 -19.29 25.93 5.25
N THR A 20 -18.80 26.82 4.37
CA THR A 20 -17.88 26.43 3.29
C THR A 20 -16.55 25.94 3.84
N ALA A 21 -15.98 26.61 4.85
CA ALA A 21 -14.76 26.16 5.50
C ALA A 21 -14.93 24.78 6.16
N ALA A 22 -16.04 24.55 6.86
CA ALA A 22 -16.35 23.26 7.47
C ALA A 22 -16.49 22.16 6.41
N ALA A 23 -17.21 22.42 5.31
CA ALA A 23 -17.38 21.47 4.22
C ALA A 23 -16.06 21.08 3.57
N VAL A 24 -15.18 22.06 3.30
CA VAL A 24 -13.84 21.81 2.76
C VAL A 24 -13.00 20.97 3.73
N THR A 25 -13.04 21.29 5.03
CA THR A 25 -12.30 20.52 6.04
C THR A 25 -12.75 19.06 6.07
N VAL A 26 -14.06 18.82 6.08
CA VAL A 26 -14.60 17.45 6.04
C VAL A 26 -14.19 16.73 4.76
N ALA A 27 -14.25 17.37 3.60
CA ALA A 27 -13.82 16.78 2.33
C ALA A 27 -12.34 16.39 2.37
N VAL A 28 -11.47 17.25 2.90
CA VAL A 28 -10.03 16.97 3.05
C VAL A 28 -9.81 15.78 3.99
N ILE A 29 -10.50 15.72 5.13
CA ILE A 29 -10.39 14.59 6.08
C ILE A 29 -10.81 13.28 5.40
N VAL A 30 -11.91 13.28 4.65
CA VAL A 30 -12.39 12.09 3.92
C VAL A 30 -11.37 11.65 2.88
N VAL A 31 -10.80 12.56 2.10
CA VAL A 31 -9.76 12.25 1.12
C VAL A 31 -8.53 11.67 1.79
N LEU A 32 -8.04 12.29 2.87
CA LEU A 32 -6.89 11.78 3.62
C LEU A 32 -7.18 10.39 4.19
N TRP A 33 -8.37 10.16 4.73
CA TRP A 33 -8.76 8.85 5.23
C TRP A 33 -8.75 7.78 4.14
N PHE A 34 -9.27 8.07 2.93
CA PHE A 34 -9.21 7.15 1.79
C PHE A 34 -7.78 6.87 1.34
N VAL A 35 -6.91 7.88 1.28
CA VAL A 35 -5.52 7.75 0.84
C VAL A 35 -4.70 6.94 1.85
N PHE A 36 -4.90 7.18 3.15
CA PHE A 36 -4.10 6.55 4.21
C PHE A 36 -4.72 5.29 4.81
N ARG A 37 -5.92 4.89 4.38
CA ARG A 37 -6.65 3.75 4.94
C ARG A 37 -5.85 2.45 4.95
N TYR A 38 -5.08 2.17 3.90
CA TYR A 38 -4.29 0.94 3.75
C TYR A 38 -2.78 1.21 3.83
N TYR A 39 -2.39 2.37 4.33
CA TYR A 39 -0.99 2.75 4.40
C TYR A 39 -0.13 1.80 5.23
N PRO A 40 -0.54 1.35 6.44
CA PRO A 40 0.27 0.43 7.24
C PRO A 40 0.44 -0.94 6.59
N GLU A 41 -0.58 -1.46 5.91
CA GLU A 41 -0.52 -2.75 5.20
C GLU A 41 0.39 -2.64 3.97
N LYS A 42 0.23 -1.58 3.20
CA LYS A 42 1.11 -1.26 2.07
C LYS A 42 2.57 -1.17 2.51
N ARG A 43 2.82 -0.50 3.63
CA ARG A 43 4.16 -0.37 4.24
C ARG A 43 4.74 -1.72 4.65
N ALA A 44 3.93 -2.64 5.17
CA ALA A 44 4.37 -3.98 5.53
C ALA A 44 4.81 -4.77 4.28
N ALA A 45 4.00 -4.73 3.22
CA ALA A 45 4.36 -5.32 1.94
C ALA A 45 5.63 -4.68 1.33
N GLU A 46 5.75 -3.35 1.33
CA GLU A 46 6.94 -2.64 0.87
C GLU A 46 8.22 -3.10 1.59
N ARG A 47 8.18 -3.25 2.91
CA ARG A 47 9.33 -3.73 3.70
C ARG A 47 9.73 -5.14 3.28
N PHE A 48 8.75 -6.01 3.08
CA PHE A 48 8.99 -7.38 2.63
C PHE A 48 9.64 -7.43 1.25
N PHE A 49 9.06 -6.77 0.25
CA PHE A 49 9.60 -6.75 -1.10
C PHE A 49 10.94 -6.00 -1.18
N SER A 50 11.14 -4.99 -0.36
CA SER A 50 12.44 -4.31 -0.24
C SER A 50 13.52 -5.23 0.32
N ALA A 51 13.21 -6.08 1.31
CA ALA A 51 14.13 -7.08 1.83
C ALA A 51 14.51 -8.12 0.77
N LEU A 52 13.51 -8.60 -0.01
CA LEU A 52 13.75 -9.50 -1.15
C LEU A 52 14.64 -8.85 -2.21
N ALA A 53 14.35 -7.61 -2.60
CA ALA A 53 15.11 -6.88 -3.60
C ALA A 53 16.57 -6.61 -3.16
N ALA A 54 16.78 -6.46 -1.86
CA ALA A 54 18.11 -6.34 -1.26
C ALA A 54 18.84 -7.70 -1.12
N GLY A 55 18.18 -8.83 -1.46
CA GLY A 55 18.73 -10.17 -1.30
C GLY A 55 18.76 -10.67 0.15
N ASN A 56 18.08 -9.98 1.07
CA ASN A 56 18.02 -10.36 2.47
C ASN A 56 16.83 -11.30 2.73
N THR A 57 17.00 -12.57 2.39
CA THR A 57 15.98 -13.60 2.51
C THR A 57 15.59 -13.91 3.95
N ASP A 58 16.53 -13.80 4.89
CA ASP A 58 16.25 -14.04 6.30
C ASP A 58 15.33 -12.98 6.88
N LEU A 59 15.59 -11.70 6.58
CA LEU A 59 14.72 -10.60 6.96
C LEU A 59 13.35 -10.72 6.29
N ALA A 60 13.32 -11.06 5.01
CA ALA A 60 12.08 -11.25 4.29
C ALA A 60 11.22 -12.36 4.92
N TYR A 61 11.83 -13.49 5.28
CA TYR A 61 11.16 -14.58 5.98
C TYR A 61 10.58 -14.15 7.33
N GLN A 62 11.34 -13.38 8.12
CA GLN A 62 10.85 -12.84 9.38
C GLN A 62 9.68 -11.86 9.19
N LEU A 63 9.73 -11.03 8.16
CA LEU A 63 8.65 -10.09 7.82
C LEU A 63 7.40 -10.80 7.30
N TRP A 64 7.56 -11.95 6.64
CA TRP A 64 6.44 -12.81 6.24
C TRP A 64 5.67 -13.33 7.45
N LYS A 65 6.32 -13.48 8.60
CA LYS A 65 5.75 -14.07 9.82
C LYS A 65 5.08 -15.41 9.54
N PRO A 66 5.84 -16.39 9.07
CA PRO A 66 5.30 -17.64 8.57
C PRO A 66 4.51 -18.40 9.62
N ALA A 67 3.44 -19.05 9.19
CA ALA A 67 2.78 -20.06 10.01
C ALA A 67 3.75 -21.22 10.31
N PRO A 68 3.57 -21.96 11.41
CA PRO A 68 4.47 -23.06 11.78
C PRO A 68 4.65 -24.15 10.68
N SER A 69 3.68 -24.27 9.79
CA SER A 69 3.71 -25.19 8.65
C SER A 69 4.48 -24.67 7.44
N TYR A 70 4.85 -23.42 7.40
CA TYR A 70 5.56 -22.78 6.28
C TYR A 70 7.04 -22.61 6.64
N SER A 71 7.85 -23.53 6.20
CA SER A 71 9.27 -23.56 6.53
C SER A 71 10.10 -22.59 5.69
N MET A 72 11.34 -22.30 6.14
CA MET A 72 12.30 -21.53 5.35
C MET A 72 12.59 -22.17 3.98
N LYS A 73 12.51 -23.49 3.89
CA LYS A 73 12.67 -24.22 2.62
C LYS A 73 11.53 -23.90 1.66
N ASP A 74 10.29 -23.88 2.16
CA ASP A 74 9.11 -23.55 1.35
C ASP A 74 9.17 -22.07 0.91
N PHE A 75 9.60 -21.19 1.82
CA PHE A 75 9.82 -19.79 1.52
C PHE A 75 10.85 -19.59 0.39
N LEU A 76 11.96 -20.31 0.43
CA LEU A 76 12.98 -20.25 -0.63
C LEU A 76 12.50 -20.84 -1.95
N ALA A 77 11.61 -21.84 -1.91
CA ALA A 77 10.98 -22.37 -3.11
C ALA A 77 10.04 -21.37 -3.78
N ASP A 78 9.43 -20.49 -3.00
CA ASP A 78 8.55 -19.42 -3.53
C ASP A 78 9.34 -18.16 -3.89
N TRP A 79 10.17 -17.66 -2.99
CA TRP A 79 10.79 -16.33 -3.05
C TRP A 79 12.30 -16.32 -3.22
N GLY A 80 12.94 -17.51 -3.17
CA GLY A 80 14.39 -17.61 -3.34
C GLY A 80 14.86 -17.22 -4.74
N PRO A 81 16.19 -17.19 -4.96
CA PRO A 81 16.76 -16.83 -6.26
C PRO A 81 16.29 -17.73 -7.42
N GLU A 82 16.01 -19.01 -7.13
CA GLU A 82 15.48 -20.00 -8.07
C GLU A 82 14.00 -20.31 -7.80
N GLY A 83 13.37 -19.55 -6.91
CA GLY A 83 11.98 -19.73 -6.51
C GLY A 83 10.99 -19.31 -7.59
N TYR A 84 9.73 -19.69 -7.39
CA TYR A 84 8.66 -19.43 -8.36
C TYR A 84 8.48 -17.93 -8.67
N TYR A 85 8.60 -17.05 -7.66
CA TYR A 85 8.51 -15.60 -7.82
C TYR A 85 9.87 -14.90 -7.87
N GLY A 86 10.97 -15.60 -7.55
CA GLY A 86 12.31 -15.04 -7.55
C GLY A 86 13.01 -15.09 -8.92
N PRO A 87 14.19 -14.48 -9.01
CA PRO A 87 14.71 -13.52 -8.08
C PRO A 87 13.95 -12.18 -8.16
N VAL A 88 13.70 -11.55 -7.04
CA VAL A 88 13.08 -10.21 -6.99
C VAL A 88 14.18 -9.17 -6.87
N LYS A 89 14.41 -8.38 -7.91
CA LYS A 89 15.36 -7.25 -7.90
C LYS A 89 14.68 -5.89 -7.96
N SER A 90 13.45 -5.85 -8.47
CA SER A 90 12.61 -4.67 -8.42
C SER A 90 11.15 -5.06 -8.20
N TYR A 91 10.37 -4.15 -7.66
CA TYR A 91 8.94 -4.36 -7.42
C TYR A 91 8.18 -3.04 -7.54
N GLU A 92 6.91 -3.16 -7.89
CA GLU A 92 5.97 -2.04 -7.95
C GLU A 92 4.61 -2.48 -7.39
N ILE A 93 4.05 -1.69 -6.47
CA ILE A 93 2.71 -1.95 -5.96
C ILE A 93 1.68 -1.45 -6.98
N VAL A 94 1.00 -2.39 -7.61
CA VAL A 94 0.02 -2.12 -8.68
C VAL A 94 -1.35 -1.77 -8.10
N LYS A 95 -1.76 -2.49 -7.06
CA LYS A 95 -3.10 -2.35 -6.48
C LYS A 95 -3.10 -2.71 -5.00
N THR A 96 -3.94 -2.03 -4.25
CA THR A 96 -4.20 -2.34 -2.84
C THR A 96 -5.70 -2.26 -2.61
N CYS A 97 -6.29 -3.30 -2.05
CA CYS A 97 -7.72 -3.36 -1.77
C CYS A 97 -8.02 -4.31 -0.62
N SER A 98 -9.17 -4.13 0.03
CA SER A 98 -9.66 -5.10 1.02
C SER A 98 -10.66 -6.03 0.33
N PRO A 99 -10.41 -7.34 0.33
CA PRO A 99 -11.42 -8.32 -0.03
C PRO A 99 -12.58 -8.23 0.93
N HIS A 100 -13.78 -8.52 0.46
CA HIS A 100 -15.05 -8.34 1.16
C HIS A 100 -15.00 -8.72 2.64
N SER A 101 -15.18 -7.73 3.54
CA SER A 101 -15.38 -7.91 5.00
C SER A 101 -14.28 -8.70 5.74
N SER A 102 -13.05 -8.68 5.26
CA SER A 102 -11.96 -9.46 5.84
C SER A 102 -10.97 -8.56 6.61
N ASP A 103 -10.36 -9.14 7.63
CA ASP A 103 -9.25 -8.53 8.40
C ASP A 103 -7.93 -8.54 7.62
N VAL A 104 -8.02 -8.67 6.30
CA VAL A 104 -6.86 -8.69 5.42
C VAL A 104 -6.98 -7.63 4.32
N VAL A 105 -5.83 -7.16 3.88
CA VAL A 105 -5.69 -6.27 2.73
C VAL A 105 -4.89 -7.01 1.66
N ASP A 106 -5.42 -7.08 0.45
CA ASP A 106 -4.70 -7.59 -0.71
C ASP A 106 -3.80 -6.50 -1.29
N VAL A 107 -2.54 -6.84 -1.45
CA VAL A 107 -1.54 -5.99 -2.09
C VAL A 107 -1.02 -6.73 -3.32
N SER A 108 -1.44 -6.28 -4.49
CA SER A 108 -0.96 -6.81 -5.76
C SER A 108 0.33 -6.10 -6.14
N VAL A 109 1.40 -6.84 -6.35
CA VAL A 109 2.74 -6.34 -6.61
C VAL A 109 3.29 -6.94 -7.89
N ALA A 110 3.75 -6.09 -8.79
CA ALA A 110 4.54 -6.52 -9.94
C ALA A 110 5.99 -6.71 -9.49
N VAL A 111 6.53 -7.90 -9.62
CA VAL A 111 7.92 -8.25 -9.29
C VAL A 111 8.71 -8.53 -10.55
N SER A 112 9.97 -8.13 -10.56
CA SER A 112 10.86 -8.31 -11.71
C SER A 112 12.24 -8.83 -11.26
N PRO A 113 12.85 -9.74 -12.03
CA PRO A 113 14.23 -10.18 -11.81
C PRO A 113 15.27 -9.15 -12.26
N PHE A 114 14.84 -8.04 -12.84
CA PHE A 114 15.72 -6.99 -13.33
C PHE A 114 15.79 -5.80 -12.37
N SER A 115 16.94 -5.13 -12.38
CA SER A 115 17.11 -3.87 -11.64
C SER A 115 16.16 -2.79 -12.16
N PRO A 116 15.73 -1.83 -11.29
CA PRO A 116 14.89 -0.70 -11.73
C PRO A 116 15.54 0.15 -12.81
N MET A 117 16.88 0.23 -12.78
CA MET A 117 17.64 0.94 -13.82
C MET A 117 18.08 -0.02 -14.92
N PRO A 118 17.86 0.31 -16.20
CA PRO A 118 18.37 -0.48 -17.33
C PRO A 118 19.89 -0.63 -17.25
N GLN A 119 20.37 -1.87 -17.40
CA GLN A 119 21.78 -2.14 -17.54
C GLN A 119 22.14 -2.41 -19.00
N PRO A 120 23.41 -2.17 -19.44
CA PRO A 120 23.84 -2.53 -20.76
C PRO A 120 23.61 -4.03 -21.02
N GLY A 121 22.78 -4.35 -22.01
CA GLY A 121 22.40 -5.74 -22.33
C GLY A 121 21.02 -6.14 -21.85
N ASP A 122 20.34 -5.32 -21.05
CA ASP A 122 18.92 -5.51 -20.72
C ASP A 122 18.05 -5.20 -21.93
N ASP A 123 17.40 -6.21 -22.47
CA ASP A 123 16.43 -6.01 -23.54
C ASP A 123 15.07 -5.67 -22.90
N GLU A 124 14.57 -4.45 -23.16
CA GLU A 124 13.32 -3.94 -22.58
C GLU A 124 12.13 -4.86 -22.87
N LYS A 125 12.16 -5.57 -24.00
CA LYS A 125 11.12 -6.56 -24.40
C LYS A 125 11.19 -7.85 -23.59
N SER A 126 12.32 -8.18 -22.98
CA SER A 126 12.52 -9.40 -22.18
C SER A 126 12.20 -9.19 -20.70
N ARG A 127 11.95 -7.97 -20.26
CA ARG A 127 11.60 -7.62 -18.87
C ARG A 127 10.22 -8.17 -18.50
N LYS A 128 10.19 -9.45 -18.22
CA LYS A 128 8.96 -10.11 -17.73
C LYS A 128 8.74 -9.75 -16.28
N THR A 129 7.66 -9.04 -16.01
CA THR A 129 7.15 -8.84 -14.64
C THR A 129 6.11 -9.92 -14.35
N LYS A 130 6.15 -10.45 -13.14
CA LYS A 130 5.08 -11.30 -12.59
C LYS A 130 4.26 -10.46 -11.62
N VAL A 131 2.95 -10.56 -11.69
CA VAL A 131 2.09 -9.94 -10.68
C VAL A 131 1.76 -11.00 -9.65
N VAL A 132 2.06 -10.71 -8.39
CA VAL A 132 1.74 -11.53 -7.25
C VAL A 132 0.81 -10.78 -6.32
N SER A 133 -0.23 -11.43 -5.83
CA SER A 133 -1.09 -10.92 -4.77
C SER A 133 -0.62 -11.46 -3.43
N VAL A 134 -0.50 -10.58 -2.46
CA VAL A 134 -0.10 -10.90 -1.09
C VAL A 134 -1.15 -10.34 -0.14
N TRP A 135 -1.64 -11.17 0.75
CA TRP A 135 -2.52 -10.73 1.82
C TRP A 135 -1.71 -10.25 3.01
N VAL A 136 -2.07 -9.09 3.52
CA VAL A 136 -1.51 -8.51 4.73
C VAL A 136 -2.61 -8.47 5.78
N VAL A 137 -2.42 -9.19 6.87
CA VAL A 137 -3.36 -9.21 8.00
C VAL A 137 -3.31 -7.87 8.71
N THR A 138 -4.47 -7.25 8.97
CA THR A 138 -4.55 -5.90 9.55
C THR A 138 -4.10 -5.84 11.00
N SER A 139 -4.24 -6.93 11.77
CA SER A 139 -3.92 -6.96 13.20
C SER A 139 -2.41 -7.00 13.47
N ASP A 140 -1.69 -7.92 12.82
CA ASP A 140 -0.30 -8.22 13.13
C ASP A 140 0.68 -7.96 11.97
N LYS A 141 0.14 -7.56 10.79
CA LYS A 141 0.90 -7.31 9.57
C LYS A 141 1.66 -8.55 9.05
N SER A 142 1.19 -9.75 9.38
CA SER A 142 1.69 -10.97 8.75
C SER A 142 1.29 -11.03 7.27
N LEU A 143 2.14 -11.67 6.47
CA LEU A 143 1.89 -11.83 5.05
C LEU A 143 1.54 -13.29 4.74
N SER A 144 0.69 -13.49 3.75
CA SER A 144 0.33 -14.81 3.24
C SER A 144 -0.09 -14.75 1.78
N PHE A 145 -0.14 -15.89 1.12
CA PHE A 145 -0.76 -15.98 -0.19
C PHE A 145 -2.28 -16.03 -0.06
N PRO A 146 -3.02 -15.40 -0.99
CA PRO A 146 -4.46 -15.55 -1.06
C PRO A 146 -4.84 -17.01 -1.37
N PRO A 147 -5.91 -17.56 -0.75
CA PRO A 147 -6.35 -18.93 -1.00
C PRO A 147 -6.95 -19.14 -2.39
N GLY A 148 -7.12 -18.07 -3.17
CA GLY A 148 -7.70 -18.11 -4.51
C GLY A 148 -7.66 -16.74 -5.18
N PRO A 149 -8.27 -16.61 -6.36
CA PRO A 149 -8.28 -15.34 -7.09
C PRO A 149 -8.98 -14.25 -6.28
N VAL A 150 -8.29 -13.12 -6.11
CA VAL A 150 -8.79 -11.99 -5.30
C VAL A 150 -9.72 -11.14 -6.14
N SER A 151 -10.99 -11.06 -5.76
CA SER A 151 -11.93 -10.10 -6.31
C SER A 151 -12.08 -8.91 -5.37
N CYS A 152 -11.50 -7.80 -5.75
CA CYS A 152 -11.72 -6.53 -5.06
C CYS A 152 -12.89 -5.81 -5.70
N ARG A 153 -13.98 -5.63 -4.98
CA ARG A 153 -15.02 -4.69 -5.39
C ARG A 153 -14.48 -3.27 -5.20
N LEU A 154 -14.45 -2.51 -6.25
CA LEU A 154 -14.38 -1.06 -6.16
C LEU A 154 -15.70 -0.61 -5.49
N LEU A 155 -15.59 0.00 -4.31
CA LEU A 155 -16.69 0.74 -3.70
C LEU A 155 -16.94 2.01 -4.50
#